data_944b73273bebbcc9d4aa72e702851251
#
_entry.id   944b73273bebbcc9d4aa72e702851251
#
_cell.length_a   1.000
_cell.length_b   1.000
_cell.length_c   1.000
_cell.angle_alpha   90.00
_cell.angle_beta   90.00
_cell.angle_gamma   90.00
#
_symmetry.space_group_name_H-M   'P 1'
#
loop_
_entity.id
_entity.type
_entity.pdbx_description
1 polymer ?
#
loop_
_entity_poly.entity_id
_entity_poly.type
_entity_poly.pdbx_seq_one_letter_code
_entity_poly.pdbx_strand_id
1 'polypeptide(L)'
;LGDVYKRQPVSIPYEIYGTQSENAYVDLFTAYNMEVKIDKISSTLIATMKEGATEGNILLLASAGNNTVLKPIYFTYGTAILDEPIYQGHVGPIQLKGTQMNIEMQISANISYQVNTENEWITYNGTRALVTTTHAFTILANETGDERTGKITFSNSLYNISSSIDVIQEAKEVEAKGGISTATDLVNFAKAVNNGTNTSRWQNDAGEVVLLNDIDMSS
;
A
#
# COMPACT_ATOMS: atom_id res chain seq x y z
N LEU A 1 -20.35 27.68 3.63
CA LEU A 1 -19.48 28.27 4.68
C LEU A 1 -18.16 27.51 4.86
N GLY A 2 -18.09 26.20 4.51
CA GLY A 2 -16.87 25.38 4.66
C GLY A 2 -15.73 25.73 3.69
N ASP A 3 -16.01 26.23 2.48
CA ASP A 3 -15.00 26.43 1.45
C ASP A 3 -14.18 27.72 1.60
N VAL A 4 -14.70 28.74 2.28
CA VAL A 4 -14.01 30.03 2.45
C VAL A 4 -12.79 29.89 3.39
N TYR A 5 -12.87 29.03 4.40
CA TYR A 5 -11.73 28.77 5.31
C TYR A 5 -10.67 27.86 4.68
N LYS A 6 -11.01 27.16 3.62
CA LYS A 6 -10.13 26.19 2.95
C LYS A 6 -9.00 26.84 2.12
N ARG A 7 -9.05 28.16 1.89
CA ARG A 7 -8.11 28.87 1.02
C ARG A 7 -7.41 30.03 1.72
N GLN A 8 -7.28 29.99 3.04
CA GLN A 8 -6.53 31.05 3.71
C GLN A 8 -5.04 30.90 3.38
N PRO A 9 -4.38 32.00 2.99
CA PRO A 9 -2.94 31.98 2.78
C PRO A 9 -2.22 31.69 4.08
N VAL A 10 -1.22 30.83 4.03
CA VAL A 10 -0.31 30.56 5.13
C VAL A 10 0.91 31.43 4.94
N SER A 11 1.26 32.20 5.97
CA SER A 11 2.46 33.04 6.00
C SER A 11 3.57 32.30 6.73
N ILE A 12 4.69 32.04 6.05
CA ILE A 12 5.82 31.29 6.57
C ILE A 12 7.05 32.19 6.55
N PRO A 13 7.53 32.68 7.70
CA PRO A 13 8.78 33.40 7.77
C PRO A 13 9.94 32.48 7.45
N TYR A 14 10.96 33.00 6.79
CA TYR A 14 12.21 32.26 6.55
C TYR A 14 13.42 33.12 6.92
N GLU A 15 14.50 32.46 7.31
CA GLU A 15 15.77 33.05 7.60
C GLU A 15 16.89 32.30 6.86
N ILE A 16 17.91 33.05 6.45
CA ILE A 16 19.07 32.48 5.77
C ILE A 16 20.28 32.66 6.68
N TYR A 17 20.89 31.55 7.06
CA TYR A 17 22.06 31.52 7.91
C TYR A 17 23.31 31.14 7.08
N GLY A 18 24.46 31.75 7.39
CA GLY A 18 25.74 31.38 6.81
C GLY A 18 26.66 32.58 6.55
N THR A 19 27.89 32.31 6.19
CA THR A 19 28.95 33.31 5.97
C THR A 19 28.77 34.20 4.73
N GLN A 20 27.84 33.86 3.85
CA GLN A 20 27.53 34.59 2.61
C GLN A 20 26.08 35.05 2.57
N SER A 21 25.43 35.24 3.72
CA SER A 21 24.03 35.61 3.82
C SER A 21 23.69 36.97 3.18
N GLU A 22 24.65 37.87 3.11
CA GLU A 22 24.47 39.21 2.50
C GLU A 22 24.13 39.16 0.99
N ASN A 23 24.58 38.12 0.29
CA ASN A 23 24.30 37.90 -1.13
C ASN A 23 23.34 36.73 -1.36
N ALA A 24 22.69 36.27 -0.30
CA ALA A 24 21.78 35.16 -0.41
C ALA A 24 20.40 35.61 -0.84
N TYR A 25 19.75 34.78 -1.62
CA TYR A 25 18.34 34.98 -1.98
C TYR A 25 17.57 33.66 -1.91
N VAL A 26 16.27 33.78 -1.69
CA VAL A 26 15.30 32.70 -1.78
C VAL A 26 14.38 32.99 -2.94
N ASP A 27 14.12 31.96 -3.74
CA ASP A 27 13.16 32.03 -4.84
C ASP A 27 12.35 30.75 -4.94
N LEU A 28 11.26 30.80 -5.70
CA LEU A 28 10.44 29.63 -5.98
C LEU A 28 11.08 28.84 -7.14
N PHE A 29 11.42 27.58 -6.87
CA PHE A 29 11.86 26.66 -7.94
C PHE A 29 10.64 26.02 -8.62
N THR A 30 9.72 25.45 -7.84
CA THR A 30 8.46 24.90 -8.35
C THR A 30 7.40 24.84 -7.25
N ALA A 31 6.13 24.75 -7.64
CA ALA A 31 5.01 24.55 -6.75
C ALA A 31 4.01 23.57 -7.39
N TYR A 32 3.51 22.64 -6.58
CA TYR A 32 2.45 21.70 -6.96
C TYR A 32 1.24 21.97 -6.08
N ASN A 33 0.06 22.18 -6.72
CA ASN A 33 -1.20 22.52 -6.05
C ASN A 33 -1.16 23.75 -5.13
N MET A 34 -0.18 24.62 -5.30
CA MET A 34 0.01 25.84 -4.50
C MET A 34 0.10 27.07 -5.38
N GLU A 35 -0.44 28.19 -4.89
CA GLU A 35 -0.12 29.53 -5.32
C GLU A 35 0.86 30.13 -4.33
N VAL A 36 1.96 30.70 -4.81
CA VAL A 36 3.08 31.12 -3.96
C VAL A 36 3.48 32.54 -4.29
N LYS A 37 3.67 33.34 -3.25
CA LYS A 37 4.26 34.67 -3.33
C LYS A 37 5.39 34.77 -2.32
N ILE A 38 6.57 35.19 -2.75
CA ILE A 38 7.70 35.47 -1.86
C ILE A 38 7.82 36.97 -1.68
N ASP A 39 7.68 37.41 -0.44
CA ASP A 39 7.99 38.76 -0.03
C ASP A 39 9.43 38.83 0.49
N LYS A 40 10.33 39.31 -0.35
CA LYS A 40 11.77 39.38 -0.03
C LYS A 40 12.07 40.50 1.00
N ILE A 41 11.17 41.47 1.18
CA ILE A 41 11.37 42.56 2.13
C ILE A 41 11.12 42.05 3.55
N SER A 42 10.00 41.36 3.74
CA SER A 42 9.64 40.78 5.04
C SER A 42 10.22 39.38 5.28
N SER A 43 10.97 38.83 4.32
CA SER A 43 11.47 37.46 4.37
C SER A 43 10.35 36.47 4.66
N THR A 44 9.25 36.59 3.92
CA THR A 44 8.05 35.80 4.17
C THR A 44 7.57 35.14 2.87
N LEU A 45 7.27 33.84 2.96
CA LEU A 45 6.60 33.07 1.94
C LEU A 45 5.10 33.07 2.25
N ILE A 46 4.29 33.47 1.27
CA ILE A 46 2.84 33.38 1.35
C ILE A 46 2.38 32.27 0.41
N ALA A 47 1.77 31.22 0.95
CA ALA A 47 1.35 30.04 0.22
C ALA A 47 -0.15 29.82 0.37
N THR A 48 -0.83 29.59 -0.73
CA THR A 48 -2.27 29.31 -0.76
C THR A 48 -2.50 28.01 -1.54
N MET A 49 -3.25 27.08 -0.96
CA MET A 49 -3.60 25.84 -1.65
C MET A 49 -4.64 26.11 -2.75
N LYS A 50 -4.44 25.54 -3.94
CA LYS A 50 -5.36 25.68 -5.06
C LYS A 50 -6.70 25.01 -4.78
N GLU A 51 -7.73 25.46 -5.48
CA GLU A 51 -9.08 24.91 -5.36
C GLU A 51 -9.14 23.43 -5.65
N GLY A 52 -9.81 22.65 -4.79
CA GLY A 52 -9.96 21.22 -4.92
C GLY A 52 -8.73 20.39 -4.51
N ALA A 53 -7.59 21.03 -4.20
CA ALA A 53 -6.42 20.33 -3.72
C ALA A 53 -6.55 19.97 -2.23
N THR A 54 -6.12 18.78 -1.86
CA THR A 54 -6.04 18.29 -0.48
C THR A 54 -4.61 18.29 0.05
N GLU A 55 -3.65 18.34 -0.85
CA GLU A 55 -2.21 18.44 -0.55
C GLU A 55 -1.50 19.29 -1.61
N GLY A 56 -0.34 19.82 -1.25
CA GLY A 56 0.51 20.56 -2.14
C GLY A 56 1.95 20.58 -1.65
N ASN A 57 2.86 20.98 -2.52
CA ASN A 57 4.25 21.21 -2.12
C ASN A 57 4.83 22.42 -2.85
N ILE A 58 5.86 22.97 -2.22
CA ILE A 58 6.68 24.05 -2.75
C ILE A 58 8.12 23.58 -2.66
N LEU A 59 8.88 23.79 -3.71
CA LEU A 59 10.33 23.62 -3.70
C LEU A 59 10.96 25.00 -3.80
N LEU A 60 11.61 25.42 -2.72
CA LEU A 60 12.34 26.68 -2.65
C LEU A 60 13.78 26.50 -3.09
N LEU A 61 14.28 27.45 -3.82
CA LEU A 61 15.69 27.60 -4.15
C LEU A 61 16.29 28.65 -3.23
N ALA A 62 17.26 28.27 -2.40
CA ALA A 62 18.10 29.22 -1.67
C ALA A 62 19.49 29.22 -2.30
N SER A 63 20.03 30.40 -2.63
CA SER A 63 21.33 30.54 -3.24
C SER A 63 22.15 31.62 -2.52
N ALA A 64 23.45 31.33 -2.30
CA ALA A 64 24.41 32.25 -1.71
C ALA A 64 25.79 32.05 -2.37
N GLY A 65 26.17 32.99 -3.21
CA GLY A 65 27.38 32.85 -4.03
C GLY A 65 27.25 31.67 -5.00
N ASN A 66 28.18 30.70 -4.95
CA ASN A 66 28.17 29.49 -5.80
C ASN A 66 27.41 28.31 -5.16
N ASN A 67 26.84 28.47 -3.97
CA ASN A 67 26.12 27.42 -3.27
C ASN A 67 24.62 27.57 -3.50
N THR A 68 23.99 26.46 -3.83
CA THR A 68 22.53 26.37 -4.05
C THR A 68 21.97 25.21 -3.28
N VAL A 69 20.86 25.44 -2.59
CA VAL A 69 20.12 24.42 -1.82
C VAL A 69 18.66 24.44 -2.24
N LEU A 70 18.10 23.28 -2.44
CA LEU A 70 16.66 23.10 -2.65
C LEU A 70 16.02 22.65 -1.34
N LYS A 71 14.96 23.38 -0.91
CA LYS A 71 14.23 23.08 0.32
C LYS A 71 12.77 22.79 0.00
N PRO A 72 12.30 21.55 0.17
CA PRO A 72 10.88 21.24 0.01
C PRO A 72 10.08 21.67 1.24
N ILE A 73 8.87 22.17 1.00
CA ILE A 73 7.85 22.44 2.01
C ILE A 73 6.56 21.78 1.54
N TYR A 74 5.92 21.01 2.43
CA TYR A 74 4.73 20.24 2.13
C TYR A 74 3.54 20.78 2.92
N PHE A 75 2.39 20.76 2.29
CA PHE A 75 1.14 21.24 2.83
C PHE A 75 0.08 20.17 2.71
N THR A 76 -0.71 19.99 3.75
CA THR A 76 -1.91 19.17 3.71
C THR A 76 -3.08 19.92 4.31
N TYR A 77 -4.26 19.54 3.91
CA TYR A 77 -5.49 20.14 4.39
C TYR A 77 -5.91 19.46 5.70
N GLY A 78 -5.80 20.15 6.84
CA GLY A 78 -6.08 19.60 8.16
C GLY A 78 -5.02 18.57 8.61
N THR A 79 -5.44 17.61 9.46
CA THR A 79 -4.61 16.47 9.85
C THR A 79 -4.45 15.51 8.68
N ALA A 80 -3.24 15.00 8.46
CA ALA A 80 -3.02 13.94 7.48
C ALA A 80 -3.82 12.69 7.88
N ILE A 81 -4.62 12.18 6.97
CA ILE A 81 -5.48 11.02 7.16
C ILE A 81 -5.11 9.96 6.12
N LEU A 82 -4.94 8.75 6.59
CA LEU A 82 -4.82 7.54 5.81
C LEU A 82 -5.58 6.45 6.58
N ASP A 83 -6.79 6.16 6.13
CA ASP A 83 -7.69 5.23 6.81
C ASP A 83 -7.22 3.78 6.67
N GLU A 84 -7.88 2.87 7.39
CA GLU A 84 -7.64 1.45 7.22
C GLU A 84 -8.15 0.96 5.86
N PRO A 85 -7.42 0.05 5.18
CA PRO A 85 -7.86 -0.55 3.93
C PRO A 85 -9.13 -1.39 4.14
N ILE A 86 -10.04 -1.29 3.17
CA ILE A 86 -11.33 -2.01 3.18
C ILE A 86 -11.35 -3.03 2.04
N TYR A 87 -11.58 -4.29 2.37
CA TYR A 87 -11.82 -5.38 1.43
C TYR A 87 -13.26 -5.89 1.57
N GLN A 88 -14.03 -5.86 0.49
CA GLN A 88 -15.45 -6.29 0.48
C GLN A 88 -16.32 -5.67 1.60
N GLY A 89 -16.04 -4.40 1.96
CA GLY A 89 -16.75 -3.68 3.02
C GLY A 89 -16.28 -3.95 4.44
N HIS A 90 -15.18 -4.69 4.63
CA HIS A 90 -14.63 -5.05 5.94
C HIS A 90 -13.20 -4.54 6.11
N VAL A 91 -12.85 -4.14 7.33
CA VAL A 91 -11.47 -3.88 7.77
C VAL A 91 -10.92 -5.11 8.50
N GLY A 92 -9.59 -5.27 8.50
CA GLY A 92 -8.91 -6.36 9.17
C GLY A 92 -8.40 -7.43 8.20
N PRO A 93 -7.81 -8.52 8.72
CA PRO A 93 -7.19 -9.57 7.90
C PRO A 93 -8.16 -10.16 6.89
N ILE A 94 -7.70 -10.38 5.66
CA ILE A 94 -8.49 -11.01 4.59
C ILE A 94 -8.10 -12.47 4.44
N GLN A 95 -9.10 -13.35 4.35
CA GLN A 95 -8.94 -14.78 4.16
C GLN A 95 -9.19 -15.13 2.70
N LEU A 96 -8.24 -15.76 2.04
CA LEU A 96 -8.29 -16.10 0.63
C LEU A 96 -8.08 -17.59 0.41
N LYS A 97 -8.71 -18.12 -0.65
CA LYS A 97 -8.44 -19.49 -1.11
C LYS A 97 -7.06 -19.61 -1.74
N GLY A 98 -6.52 -20.82 -1.76
CA GLY A 98 -5.17 -21.09 -2.27
C GLY A 98 -4.99 -20.89 -3.78
N THR A 99 -6.05 -20.68 -4.55
CA THR A 99 -5.98 -20.43 -6.00
C THR A 99 -5.56 -19.00 -6.31
N GLN A 100 -4.98 -18.80 -7.49
CA GLN A 100 -4.70 -17.43 -7.98
C GLN A 100 -6.01 -16.63 -8.12
N MET A 101 -5.98 -15.37 -7.69
CA MET A 101 -7.12 -14.45 -7.79
C MET A 101 -6.69 -13.00 -7.88
N ASN A 102 -7.60 -12.16 -8.38
CA ASN A 102 -7.48 -10.71 -8.30
C ASN A 102 -8.38 -10.19 -7.20
N ILE A 103 -7.88 -9.25 -6.42
CA ILE A 103 -8.63 -8.57 -5.36
C ILE A 103 -8.59 -7.07 -5.57
N GLU A 104 -9.61 -6.38 -5.09
CA GLU A 104 -9.68 -4.92 -5.07
C GLU A 104 -9.93 -4.45 -3.64
N MET A 105 -9.13 -3.47 -3.20
CA MET A 105 -9.26 -2.84 -1.89
C MET A 105 -9.51 -1.36 -2.04
N GLN A 106 -10.28 -0.80 -1.13
CA GLN A 106 -10.56 0.62 -1.05
C GLN A 106 -9.80 1.24 0.12
N ILE A 107 -9.30 2.45 -0.08
CA ILE A 107 -8.69 3.24 0.98
C ILE A 107 -9.10 4.70 0.83
N SER A 108 -9.37 5.36 1.95
CA SER A 108 -9.64 6.79 2.01
C SER A 108 -8.42 7.52 2.56
N ALA A 109 -8.01 8.57 1.89
CA ALA A 109 -6.90 9.41 2.32
C ALA A 109 -7.09 10.85 1.85
N ASN A 110 -6.58 11.81 2.62
CA ASN A 110 -6.48 13.21 2.21
C ASN A 110 -5.05 13.61 1.84
N ILE A 111 -4.14 12.64 1.74
CA ILE A 111 -2.74 12.77 1.34
C ILE A 111 -2.41 11.73 0.28
N SER A 112 -1.35 11.97 -0.49
CA SER A 112 -0.74 10.92 -1.33
C SER A 112 -0.09 9.84 -0.48
N TYR A 113 0.01 8.63 -1.00
CA TYR A 113 0.66 7.52 -0.31
C TYR A 113 1.25 6.53 -1.33
N GLN A 114 2.18 5.72 -0.84
CA GLN A 114 2.78 4.63 -1.59
C GLN A 114 2.13 3.31 -1.18
N VAL A 115 2.04 2.37 -2.13
CA VAL A 115 1.57 1.01 -1.89
C VAL A 115 2.77 0.08 -1.97
N ASN A 116 2.99 -0.70 -0.93
CA ASN A 116 4.05 -1.69 -0.85
C ASN A 116 3.50 -3.08 -0.52
N THR A 117 3.99 -4.09 -1.23
CA THR A 117 3.72 -5.51 -0.97
C THR A 117 5.05 -6.16 -0.63
N GLU A 118 5.19 -6.65 0.60
CA GLU A 118 6.45 -7.24 1.08
C GLU A 118 6.67 -8.65 0.52
N ASN A 119 5.65 -9.25 -0.07
CA ASN A 119 5.62 -10.64 -0.51
C ASN A 119 5.50 -10.72 -2.03
N GLU A 120 6.36 -11.48 -2.69
CA GLU A 120 6.40 -11.66 -4.15
C GLU A 120 5.12 -12.25 -4.75
N TRP A 121 4.34 -12.97 -3.95
CA TRP A 121 3.07 -13.56 -4.38
C TRP A 121 1.87 -12.59 -4.34
N ILE A 122 2.09 -11.35 -3.89
CA ILE A 122 1.11 -10.24 -3.95
C ILE A 122 1.64 -9.19 -4.91
N THR A 123 1.01 -9.05 -6.07
CA THR A 123 1.38 -8.06 -7.07
C THR A 123 0.40 -6.91 -7.09
N TYR A 124 0.91 -5.69 -6.94
CA TYR A 124 0.12 -4.47 -7.07
C TYR A 124 -0.07 -4.11 -8.54
N ASN A 125 -1.32 -3.98 -8.98
CA ASN A 125 -1.69 -3.73 -10.39
C ASN A 125 -2.07 -2.25 -10.67
N GLY A 126 -1.91 -1.37 -9.70
CA GLY A 126 -2.25 0.05 -9.84
C GLY A 126 -3.62 0.43 -9.27
N THR A 127 -4.04 1.67 -9.54
CA THR A 127 -5.30 2.25 -9.05
C THR A 127 -6.35 2.32 -10.14
N ARG A 128 -7.62 2.23 -9.71
CA ARG A 128 -8.77 2.64 -10.51
C ARG A 128 -9.38 3.87 -9.85
N ALA A 129 -9.33 5.01 -10.56
CA ALA A 129 -9.78 6.29 -10.02
C ALA A 129 -11.32 6.36 -9.91
N LEU A 130 -11.80 6.53 -8.68
CA LEU A 130 -13.12 7.03 -8.29
C LEU A 130 -12.95 7.86 -7.01
N VAL A 131 -14.02 8.46 -6.48
CA VAL A 131 -13.98 9.33 -5.28
C VAL A 131 -13.32 8.68 -4.05
N THR A 132 -13.41 7.35 -3.94
CA THR A 132 -12.58 6.53 -3.05
C THR A 132 -11.56 5.79 -3.92
N THR A 133 -10.29 5.81 -3.56
CA THR A 133 -9.25 5.17 -4.37
C THR A 133 -9.34 3.66 -4.23
N THR A 134 -9.51 2.96 -5.35
CA THR A 134 -9.52 1.51 -5.41
C THR A 134 -8.18 1.00 -5.94
N HIS A 135 -7.56 0.08 -5.23
CA HIS A 135 -6.30 -0.57 -5.58
C HIS A 135 -6.55 -2.01 -5.97
N ALA A 136 -5.99 -2.43 -7.09
CA ALA A 136 -6.08 -3.79 -7.60
C ALA A 136 -4.78 -4.56 -7.32
N PHE A 137 -4.91 -5.82 -6.90
CA PHE A 137 -3.80 -6.73 -6.63
C PHE A 137 -4.06 -8.08 -7.27
N THR A 138 -2.99 -8.72 -7.73
CA THR A 138 -2.98 -10.13 -8.10
C THR A 138 -2.34 -10.93 -6.99
N ILE A 139 -3.06 -11.93 -6.48
CA ILE A 139 -2.59 -12.89 -5.49
C ILE A 139 -2.29 -14.19 -6.23
N LEU A 140 -1.04 -14.60 -6.24
CA LEU A 140 -0.63 -15.84 -6.90
C LEU A 140 -1.14 -17.06 -6.14
N ALA A 141 -1.27 -18.20 -6.83
CA ALA A 141 -1.65 -19.44 -6.19
C ALA A 141 -0.65 -19.87 -5.09
N ASN A 142 -1.17 -20.42 -4.01
CA ASN A 142 -0.34 -20.93 -2.92
C ASN A 142 -0.01 -22.40 -3.13
N GLU A 143 1.11 -22.66 -3.76
CA GLU A 143 1.60 -24.04 -4.05
C GLU A 143 2.44 -24.62 -2.90
N THR A 144 2.52 -23.96 -1.73
CA THR A 144 3.42 -24.38 -0.63
C THR A 144 2.89 -25.56 0.18
N GLY A 145 1.61 -25.89 0.05
CA GLY A 145 0.95 -26.94 0.83
C GLY A 145 0.45 -26.50 2.22
N ASP A 146 0.87 -25.35 2.71
CA ASP A 146 0.45 -24.75 3.98
C ASP A 146 -0.15 -23.37 3.78
N GLU A 147 -0.91 -22.89 4.76
CA GLU A 147 -1.39 -21.51 4.81
C GLU A 147 -0.21 -20.54 4.83
N ARG A 148 -0.32 -19.42 4.13
CA ARG A 148 0.69 -18.37 4.15
C ARG A 148 0.07 -17.00 4.45
N THR A 149 0.86 -16.14 5.10
CA THR A 149 0.46 -14.77 5.41
C THR A 149 1.36 -13.78 4.69
N GLY A 150 0.77 -12.73 4.16
CA GLY A 150 1.45 -11.59 3.56
C GLY A 150 0.84 -10.29 4.05
N LYS A 151 1.44 -9.18 3.67
CA LYS A 151 1.01 -7.85 4.09
C LYS A 151 1.00 -6.87 2.92
N ILE A 152 -0.04 -6.05 2.86
CA ILE A 152 -0.13 -4.89 1.98
C ILE A 152 -0.09 -3.65 2.86
N THR A 153 0.84 -2.73 2.58
CA THR A 153 1.06 -1.50 3.34
C THR A 153 0.86 -0.29 2.46
N PHE A 154 0.11 0.66 2.98
CA PHE A 154 -0.09 2.00 2.43
C PHE A 154 0.65 2.97 3.35
N SER A 155 1.50 3.82 2.81
CA SER A 155 2.33 4.69 3.67
C SER A 155 2.70 6.01 3.02
N ASN A 156 2.88 7.02 3.87
CA ASN A 156 3.53 8.27 3.50
C ASN A 156 4.60 8.59 4.54
N SER A 157 5.87 8.51 4.14
CA SER A 157 7.02 8.75 5.01
C SER A 157 7.14 10.20 5.46
N LEU A 158 6.61 11.15 4.67
CA LEU A 158 6.65 12.57 4.98
C LEU A 158 5.84 12.91 6.22
N TYR A 159 4.65 12.31 6.34
CA TYR A 159 3.75 12.50 7.47
C TYR A 159 3.94 11.44 8.57
N ASN A 160 4.86 10.49 8.36
CA ASN A 160 5.09 9.35 9.24
C ASN A 160 3.79 8.60 9.56
N ILE A 161 3.00 8.34 8.53
CA ILE A 161 1.71 7.65 8.63
C ILE A 161 1.71 6.40 7.76
N SER A 162 1.17 5.31 8.29
CA SER A 162 0.99 4.07 7.54
C SER A 162 -0.25 3.33 8.00
N SER A 163 -0.85 2.58 7.07
CA SER A 163 -1.95 1.67 7.31
C SER A 163 -1.70 0.37 6.56
N SER A 164 -2.05 -0.77 7.12
CA SER A 164 -1.76 -2.05 6.49
C SER A 164 -2.89 -3.06 6.71
N ILE A 165 -2.91 -4.08 5.85
CA ILE A 165 -3.84 -5.21 5.94
C ILE A 165 -3.07 -6.51 5.74
N ASP A 166 -3.32 -7.49 6.58
CA ASP A 166 -2.77 -8.83 6.45
C ASP A 166 -3.62 -9.64 5.47
N VAL A 167 -2.93 -10.38 4.60
CA VAL A 167 -3.52 -11.29 3.61
C VAL A 167 -3.16 -12.70 4.01
N ILE A 168 -4.15 -13.48 4.41
CA ILE A 168 -3.99 -14.88 4.79
C ILE A 168 -4.53 -15.72 3.64
N GLN A 169 -3.70 -16.59 3.07
CA GLN A 169 -4.08 -17.44 1.95
C GLN A 169 -3.91 -18.91 2.30
N GLU A 170 -5.01 -19.65 2.23
CA GLU A 170 -5.01 -21.11 2.37
C GLU A 170 -4.06 -21.75 1.36
N ALA A 171 -3.61 -22.99 1.63
CA ALA A 171 -2.95 -23.81 0.62
C ALA A 171 -3.89 -24.04 -0.55
N LYS A 172 -3.34 -24.10 -1.77
CA LYS A 172 -4.12 -24.52 -2.95
C LYS A 172 -4.51 -25.98 -2.77
N GLU A 173 -5.79 -26.24 -2.90
CA GLU A 173 -6.26 -27.61 -2.93
C GLU A 173 -5.64 -28.33 -4.16
N VAL A 174 -4.89 -29.39 -3.90
CA VAL A 174 -4.42 -30.28 -4.95
C VAL A 174 -5.56 -31.27 -5.23
N GLU A 175 -6.14 -31.21 -6.41
CA GLU A 175 -7.04 -32.26 -6.85
C GLU A 175 -6.22 -33.55 -7.02
N ALA A 176 -6.28 -34.44 -6.05
CA ALA A 176 -5.71 -35.78 -6.19
C ALA A 176 -6.55 -36.52 -7.25
N LYS A 177 -5.90 -37.00 -8.29
CA LYS A 177 -6.52 -37.75 -9.38
C LYS A 177 -6.81 -39.21 -8.94
N GLY A 178 -7.81 -39.40 -8.06
CA GLY A 178 -8.28 -40.73 -7.69
C GLY A 178 -7.30 -41.54 -6.80
N GLY A 179 -6.51 -40.81 -5.95
CA GLY A 179 -5.58 -41.47 -5.03
C GLY A 179 -4.55 -40.49 -4.46
N ILE A 180 -3.63 -40.99 -3.63
CA ILE A 180 -2.55 -40.25 -3.00
C ILE A 180 -1.28 -40.45 -3.83
N SER A 181 -0.70 -39.38 -4.36
CA SER A 181 0.47 -39.44 -5.25
C SER A 181 1.74 -38.77 -4.69
N THR A 182 1.60 -37.94 -3.66
CA THR A 182 2.72 -37.19 -3.05
C THR A 182 2.66 -37.21 -1.53
N ALA A 183 3.77 -36.86 -0.87
CA ALA A 183 3.83 -36.69 0.58
C ALA A 183 2.82 -35.60 1.04
N THR A 184 2.68 -34.52 0.28
CA THR A 184 1.71 -33.45 0.55
C THR A 184 0.28 -33.97 0.46
N ASP A 185 -0.07 -34.84 -0.53
CA ASP A 185 -1.38 -35.45 -0.61
C ASP A 185 -1.68 -36.28 0.62
N LEU A 186 -0.71 -37.06 1.09
CA LEU A 186 -0.87 -37.91 2.27
C LEU A 186 -1.11 -37.10 3.53
N VAL A 187 -0.36 -36.01 3.72
CA VAL A 187 -0.55 -35.08 4.85
C VAL A 187 -1.93 -34.42 4.79
N ASN A 188 -2.33 -33.96 3.60
CA ASN A 188 -3.64 -33.29 3.43
C ASN A 188 -4.81 -34.27 3.60
N PHE A 189 -4.66 -35.53 3.14
CA PHE A 189 -5.62 -36.58 3.40
C PHE A 189 -5.77 -36.84 4.91
N ALA A 190 -4.63 -36.97 5.64
CA ALA A 190 -4.65 -37.18 7.09
C ALA A 190 -5.32 -35.99 7.83
N LYS A 191 -5.03 -34.76 7.43
CA LYS A 191 -5.71 -33.56 7.96
C LYS A 191 -7.21 -33.62 7.69
N ALA A 192 -7.63 -33.97 6.48
CA ALA A 192 -9.04 -34.07 6.10
C ALA A 192 -9.78 -35.13 6.93
N VAL A 193 -9.18 -36.30 7.13
CA VAL A 193 -9.73 -37.37 7.98
C VAL A 193 -9.88 -36.88 9.43
N ASN A 194 -8.83 -36.29 9.99
CA ASN A 194 -8.84 -35.78 11.36
C ASN A 194 -9.88 -34.68 11.60
N ASN A 195 -10.13 -33.86 10.60
CA ASN A 195 -11.10 -32.77 10.67
C ASN A 195 -12.52 -33.17 10.25
N GLY A 196 -12.75 -34.43 9.87
CA GLY A 196 -14.04 -34.91 9.39
C GLY A 196 -14.51 -34.24 8.08
N THR A 197 -13.56 -33.76 7.25
CA THR A 197 -13.89 -33.13 5.97
C THR A 197 -13.95 -34.16 4.83
N ASN A 198 -14.45 -33.73 3.65
CA ASN A 198 -14.62 -34.61 2.50
C ASN A 198 -13.27 -35.16 2.00
N THR A 199 -13.16 -36.48 1.87
CA THR A 199 -11.99 -37.22 1.40
C THR A 199 -12.14 -37.78 -0.02
N SER A 200 -13.25 -37.49 -0.71
CA SER A 200 -13.56 -38.08 -2.03
C SER A 200 -12.51 -37.80 -3.11
N ARG A 201 -11.79 -36.69 -3.01
CA ARG A 201 -10.72 -36.32 -3.96
C ARG A 201 -9.53 -37.30 -3.98
N TRP A 202 -9.33 -38.09 -2.90
CA TRP A 202 -8.28 -39.12 -2.81
C TRP A 202 -8.80 -40.52 -3.10
N GLN A 203 -10.08 -40.64 -3.47
CA GLN A 203 -10.69 -41.91 -3.80
C GLN A 203 -10.61 -42.18 -5.30
N ASN A 204 -10.38 -43.43 -5.68
CA ASN A 204 -10.53 -43.93 -7.04
C ASN A 204 -12.02 -44.07 -7.41
N ASP A 205 -12.31 -44.50 -8.65
CA ASP A 205 -13.69 -44.70 -9.12
C ASP A 205 -14.47 -45.74 -8.30
N ALA A 206 -13.77 -46.60 -7.56
CA ALA A 206 -14.39 -47.57 -6.67
C ALA A 206 -14.66 -47.01 -5.25
N GLY A 207 -14.29 -45.76 -4.98
CA GLY A 207 -14.45 -45.14 -3.66
C GLY A 207 -13.35 -45.50 -2.67
N GLU A 208 -12.25 -46.10 -3.12
CA GLU A 208 -11.11 -46.53 -2.29
C GLU A 208 -10.02 -45.48 -2.33
N VAL A 209 -9.38 -45.23 -1.17
CA VAL A 209 -8.17 -44.41 -1.07
C VAL A 209 -6.97 -45.28 -1.36
N VAL A 210 -6.23 -44.97 -2.43
CA VAL A 210 -5.09 -45.78 -2.90
C VAL A 210 -3.83 -44.90 -3.01
N LEU A 211 -2.67 -45.47 -2.79
CA LEU A 211 -1.39 -44.87 -3.11
C LEU A 211 -1.10 -45.10 -4.60
N LEU A 212 -0.84 -44.03 -5.33
CA LEU A 212 -0.55 -44.06 -6.77
C LEU A 212 0.94 -44.22 -7.08
N ASN A 213 1.80 -43.87 -6.14
CA ASN A 213 3.26 -43.96 -6.23
C ASN A 213 3.85 -44.29 -4.85
N ASP A 214 5.13 -44.74 -4.83
CA ASP A 214 5.90 -44.72 -3.61
C ASP A 214 6.09 -43.28 -3.10
N ILE A 215 5.81 -43.08 -1.82
CA ILE A 215 5.85 -41.75 -1.23
C ILE A 215 7.05 -41.64 -0.31
N ASP A 216 8.01 -40.79 -0.68
CA ASP A 216 9.14 -40.46 0.18
C ASP A 216 8.70 -39.38 1.22
N MET A 217 8.83 -39.73 2.49
CA MET A 217 8.51 -38.89 3.64
C MET A 217 9.76 -38.35 4.35
N SER A 218 10.93 -38.45 3.73
CA SER A 218 12.24 -38.14 4.36
C SER A 218 12.63 -36.67 4.28
N SER A 219 11.75 -35.76 3.83
CA SER A 219 12.02 -34.31 3.71
C SER A 219 11.48 -33.50 4.87
#